data_df64b6b97864c7c3b8728c7f4a075f49
#
_entry.id   df64b6b97864c7c3b8728c7f4a075f49
#
_cell.length_a   1.000
_cell.length_b   1.000
_cell.length_c   1.000
_cell.angle_alpha   90.00
_cell.angle_beta   90.00
_cell.angle_gamma   90.00
#
_symmetry.space_group_name_H-M   'P 1'
#
loop_
_entity.id
_entity.type
_entity.pdbx_description
1 polymer ?
#
loop_
_entity_poly.entity_id
_entity_poly.type
_entity_poly.pdbx_seq_one_letter_code
_entity_poly.pdbx_strand_id
1 'polypeptide(L)'
;MWVTPGARHNEVSGVADLRLRVRLAAPAHEGRANDELVRFLARELGVRRDDVTLVAGGRSRRKLLHVRGVTLPEARRRLGL
;
A
#
# COMPACT_ATOMS: atom_id res chain seq x y z
N MET A 1 -2.10 -4.35 -6.28
CA MET A 1 -2.67 -3.92 -4.99
C MET A 1 -4.02 -3.24 -5.24
N TRP A 2 -5.01 -3.60 -4.48
CA TRP A 2 -6.33 -2.97 -4.53
C TRP A 2 -6.52 -2.09 -3.31
N VAL A 3 -6.79 -0.81 -3.51
CA VAL A 3 -6.86 0.18 -2.45
C VAL A 3 -8.27 0.74 -2.31
N THR A 4 -8.80 0.73 -1.08
CA THR A 4 -10.10 1.31 -0.74
C THR A 4 -9.88 2.51 0.18
N PRO A 5 -10.13 3.74 -0.28
CA PRO A 5 -10.01 4.95 0.55
C PRO A 5 -11.22 5.16 1.46
N GLY A 6 -11.12 6.11 2.38
CA GLY A 6 -12.23 6.49 3.24
C GLY A 6 -12.50 5.56 4.42
N ALA A 7 -11.57 4.69 4.75
CA ALA A 7 -11.68 3.83 5.93
C ALA A 7 -11.39 4.61 7.21
N ARG A 8 -11.70 4.02 8.38
CA ARG A 8 -11.43 4.66 9.67
C ARG A 8 -9.94 4.67 10.01
N HIS A 9 -9.21 3.65 9.58
CA HIS A 9 -7.76 3.53 9.80
C HIS A 9 -7.14 2.72 8.68
N ASN A 10 -5.82 2.80 8.56
CA ASN A 10 -5.07 2.07 7.57
C ASN A 10 -4.95 0.61 7.98
N GLU A 11 -5.21 -0.31 7.06
CA GLU A 11 -5.02 -1.73 7.31
C GLU A 11 -4.78 -2.51 6.04
N VAL A 12 -4.03 -3.61 6.15
CA VAL A 12 -3.96 -4.64 5.12
C VAL A 12 -5.08 -5.62 5.40
N SER A 13 -6.08 -5.69 4.53
CA SER A 13 -7.27 -6.50 4.78
C SER A 13 -7.19 -7.91 4.21
N GLY A 14 -6.11 -8.24 3.49
CA GLY A 14 -5.87 -9.59 2.99
C GLY A 14 -5.44 -9.62 1.54
N VAL A 15 -5.53 -10.80 0.94
CA VAL A 15 -5.21 -11.05 -0.47
C VAL A 15 -6.43 -11.66 -1.14
N ALA A 16 -6.82 -11.11 -2.29
CA ALA A 16 -7.88 -11.67 -3.12
C ALA A 16 -7.48 -11.53 -4.59
N ASP A 17 -7.71 -12.56 -5.38
CA ASP A 17 -7.35 -12.61 -6.81
C ASP A 17 -5.87 -12.28 -7.03
N LEU A 18 -4.99 -12.82 -6.18
CA LEU A 18 -3.54 -12.59 -6.21
C LEU A 18 -3.15 -11.13 -6.00
N ARG A 19 -4.04 -10.31 -5.41
CA ARG A 19 -3.79 -8.90 -5.13
C ARG A 19 -3.93 -8.61 -3.65
N LEU A 20 -3.01 -7.81 -3.15
CA LEU A 20 -3.08 -7.28 -1.80
C LEU A 20 -4.23 -6.27 -1.72
N ARG A 21 -5.08 -6.40 -0.71
CA ARG A 21 -6.14 -5.44 -0.42
C ARG A 21 -5.76 -4.58 0.75
N VAL A 22 -5.83 -3.27 0.56
CA VAL A 22 -5.47 -2.27 1.57
C VAL A 22 -6.62 -1.28 1.74
N ARG A 23 -6.96 -0.99 2.98
CA ARG A 23 -7.89 0.08 3.33
C ARG A 23 -7.10 1.28 3.84
N LEU A 24 -7.46 2.46 3.39
CA LEU A 24 -6.79 3.69 3.77
C LEU A 24 -7.74 4.69 4.42
N ALA A 25 -7.26 5.35 5.46
CA ALA A 25 -7.99 6.39 6.17
C ALA A 25 -8.08 7.72 5.40
N ALA A 26 -7.32 7.88 4.32
CA ALA A 26 -7.28 9.11 3.55
C ALA A 26 -8.37 9.16 2.47
N PRO A 27 -8.86 10.35 2.10
CA PRO A 27 -9.80 10.50 0.99
C PRO A 27 -9.12 10.25 -0.36
N ALA A 28 -9.93 9.85 -1.37
CA ALA A 28 -9.42 9.45 -2.69
C ALA A 28 -9.30 10.63 -3.66
N HIS A 29 -8.71 11.75 -3.23
CA HIS A 29 -8.53 12.91 -4.10
C HIS A 29 -7.24 13.66 -3.78
N GLU A 30 -6.77 14.45 -4.74
CA GLU A 30 -5.58 15.32 -4.61
C GLU A 30 -4.30 14.56 -4.23
N GLY A 31 -4.20 13.28 -4.61
CA GLY A 31 -3.01 12.47 -4.32
C GLY A 31 -2.86 12.06 -2.86
N ARG A 32 -3.77 12.43 -1.97
CA ARG A 32 -3.67 12.12 -0.53
C ARG A 32 -3.68 10.62 -0.25
N ALA A 33 -4.53 9.88 -0.96
CA ALA A 33 -4.58 8.42 -0.79
C ALA A 33 -3.27 7.77 -1.22
N ASN A 34 -2.63 8.26 -2.28
CA ASN A 34 -1.36 7.73 -2.73
C ASN A 34 -0.24 8.02 -1.72
N ASP A 35 -0.17 9.23 -1.20
CA ASP A 35 0.82 9.60 -0.17
C ASP A 35 0.63 8.78 1.09
N GLU A 36 -0.60 8.62 1.54
CA GLU A 36 -0.92 7.82 2.72
C GLU A 36 -0.58 6.35 2.51
N LEU A 37 -0.84 5.81 1.31
CA LEU A 37 -0.49 4.43 0.96
C LEU A 37 1.02 4.20 1.05
N VAL A 38 1.81 5.10 0.46
CA VAL A 38 3.27 5.00 0.49
C VAL A 38 3.78 5.07 1.93
N ARG A 39 3.28 6.00 2.72
CA ARG A 39 3.67 6.17 4.11
C ARG A 39 3.31 4.94 4.96
N PHE A 40 2.11 4.45 4.79
CA PHE A 40 1.62 3.26 5.51
C PHE A 40 2.46 2.02 5.18
N LEU A 41 2.68 1.76 3.90
CA LEU A 41 3.46 0.59 3.47
C LEU A 41 4.91 0.67 3.91
N ALA A 42 5.53 1.84 3.83
CA ALA A 42 6.90 2.02 4.29
C ALA A 42 7.02 1.67 5.78
N ARG A 43 6.08 2.11 6.58
CA ARG A 43 6.05 1.81 8.01
C ARG A 43 5.83 0.33 8.28
N GLU A 44 4.86 -0.29 7.62
CA GLU A 44 4.56 -1.71 7.82
C GLU A 44 5.70 -2.61 7.36
N LEU A 45 6.40 -2.23 6.30
CA LEU A 45 7.50 -3.00 5.74
C LEU A 45 8.84 -2.68 6.38
N GLY A 46 8.91 -1.64 7.22
CA GLY A 46 10.15 -1.25 7.88
C GLY A 46 11.20 -0.68 6.93
N VAL A 47 10.77 -0.03 5.87
CA VAL A 47 11.64 0.63 4.89
C VAL A 47 11.39 2.13 4.90
N ARG A 48 12.23 2.88 4.19
CA ARG A 48 12.06 4.31 4.04
C ARG A 48 10.94 4.61 3.04
N ARG A 49 10.29 5.76 3.22
CA ARG A 49 9.29 6.23 2.27
C ARG A 49 9.83 6.28 0.83
N ASP A 50 11.10 6.70 0.66
CA ASP A 50 11.74 6.75 -0.64
C ASP A 50 11.97 5.37 -1.29
N ASP A 51 11.90 4.31 -0.50
CA ASP A 51 12.02 2.95 -1.00
C ASP A 51 10.72 2.42 -1.59
N VAL A 52 9.61 3.12 -1.39
CA VAL A 52 8.29 2.75 -1.90
C VAL A 52 7.91 3.70 -3.03
N THR A 53 7.69 3.15 -4.22
CA THR A 53 7.37 3.93 -5.42
C THR A 53 6.06 3.45 -6.03
N LEU A 54 5.15 4.38 -6.28
CA LEU A 54 3.94 4.10 -7.05
C LEU A 54 4.31 4.10 -8.53
N VAL A 55 4.23 2.93 -9.16
CA VAL A 55 4.65 2.73 -10.56
C VAL A 55 3.50 2.97 -11.53
N ALA A 56 2.28 2.58 -11.16
CA ALA A 56 1.11 2.73 -12.03
C ALA A 56 -0.17 2.81 -11.19
N GLY A 57 -1.22 3.33 -11.76
CA GLY A 57 -2.54 3.37 -11.13
C GLY A 57 -2.76 4.52 -10.16
N GLY A 58 -2.08 5.65 -10.35
CA GLY A 58 -2.18 6.79 -9.44
C GLY A 58 -3.61 7.32 -9.24
N ARG A 59 -4.47 7.19 -10.25
CA ARG A 59 -5.87 7.62 -10.19
C ARG A 59 -6.85 6.44 -10.11
N SER A 60 -6.35 5.24 -9.89
CA SER A 60 -7.12 4.01 -9.87
C SER A 60 -7.08 3.38 -8.49
N ARG A 61 -8.07 2.57 -8.16
CA ARG A 61 -8.03 1.69 -6.98
C ARG A 61 -7.04 0.55 -7.17
N ARG A 62 -6.75 0.19 -8.41
CA ARG A 62 -5.69 -0.76 -8.76
C ARG A 62 -4.37 -0.02 -8.83
N LYS A 63 -3.43 -0.40 -7.99
CA LYS A 63 -2.14 0.27 -7.91
C LYS A 63 -1.02 -0.75 -7.99
N LEU A 64 0.07 -0.36 -8.65
CA LEU A 64 1.29 -1.14 -8.71
C LEU A 64 2.38 -0.35 -8.00
N LEU A 65 2.96 -0.94 -6.97
CA LEU A 65 4.03 -0.34 -6.20
C LEU A 65 5.28 -1.19 -6.26
N HIS A 66 6.43 -0.52 -6.25
CA HIS A 66 7.74 -1.14 -6.17
C HIS A 66 8.36 -0.77 -4.82
N VAL A 67 8.91 -1.77 -4.12
CA VAL A 67 9.52 -1.57 -2.82
C VAL A 67 10.95 -2.11 -2.84
N ARG A 68 11.92 -1.26 -2.43
CA ARG A 68 13.31 -1.65 -2.27
C ARG A 68 13.60 -1.98 -0.81
N GLY A 69 14.63 -2.80 -0.60
CA GLY A 69 15.14 -3.07 0.74
C GLY A 69 14.40 -4.17 1.49
N VAL A 70 13.49 -4.87 0.83
CA VAL A 70 12.77 -6.00 1.43
C VAL A 70 12.53 -7.07 0.37
N THR A 71 12.68 -8.34 0.74
CA THR A 71 12.36 -9.46 -0.14
C THR A 71 10.86 -9.73 -0.11
N LEU A 72 10.34 -10.46 -1.11
CA LEU A 72 8.92 -10.81 -1.13
C LEU A 72 8.49 -11.64 0.09
N PRO A 73 9.24 -12.68 0.53
CA PRO A 73 8.88 -13.39 1.76
C PRO A 73 8.84 -12.50 2.99
N GLU A 74 9.80 -11.59 3.13
CA GLU A 74 9.81 -10.64 4.26
C GLU A 74 8.62 -9.69 4.21
N ALA A 75 8.30 -9.18 3.04
CA ALA A 75 7.15 -8.29 2.86
C ALA A 75 5.85 -8.97 3.26
N ARG A 76 5.66 -10.21 2.83
CA ARG A 76 4.47 -10.98 3.20
C ARG A 76 4.37 -11.17 4.71
N ARG A 77 5.47 -11.55 5.34
CA ARG A 77 5.51 -11.75 6.79
C ARG A 77 5.18 -10.47 7.55
N ARG A 78 5.77 -9.36 7.15
CA ARG A 78 5.56 -8.06 7.81
C ARG A 78 4.16 -7.50 7.62
N LEU A 79 3.50 -7.87 6.52
CA LEU A 79 2.11 -7.49 6.25
C LEU A 79 1.10 -8.46 6.86
N GLY A 80 1.55 -9.50 7.54
CA GLY A 80 0.68 -10.46 8.18
C GLY A 80 0.06 -11.49 7.24
N LEU A 81 0.75 -11.76 6.15
CA LEU A 81 0.25 -12.66 5.11
C LEU A 81 0.95 -14.02 5.08
#